data_565df565cd8c3ad44c7bae5e611aba62
#
_entry.id   565df565cd8c3ad44c7bae5e611aba62
#
_cell.length_a   1.000
_cell.length_b   1.000
_cell.length_c   1.000
_cell.angle_alpha   90.00
_cell.angle_beta   90.00
_cell.angle_gamma   90.00
#
_symmetry.space_group_name_H-M   'P 1'
#
loop_
_entity.id
_entity.type
_entity.pdbx_description
1 polymer ?
#
loop_
_entity_poly.entity_id
_entity_poly.type
_entity_poly.pdbx_seq_one_letter_code
_entity_poly.pdbx_strand_id
1 'polypeptide(L)'
;DTEVFSRLLRCILERNVLGCVQLLEEIVMQGRELTQFVTDFTWYLRNLMLVQASDNLEDVIDMSTDNLKRLKEEATLADMEQIVRYIRIFSELTGQIRYAAQKRILVEIALIKLCRPEMETNDEAVLDRLRQVEEKLENGVVYAASPGEGVNAAGAASVGNKPKPELPKAIPEDVKAIVERWPSIVGSADNPL
;
A
#
# COMPACT_ATOMS: atom_id res chain seq x y z
N ASP A 1 -16.13 -18.72 10.58
CA ASP A 1 -14.83 -18.01 10.49
C ASP A 1 -14.68 -17.20 9.21
N THR A 2 -15.18 -17.69 8.09
CA THR A 2 -15.10 -17.00 6.77
C THR A 2 -15.70 -15.60 6.81
N GLU A 3 -16.77 -15.37 7.57
CA GLU A 3 -17.42 -14.07 7.68
C GLU A 3 -16.54 -13.00 8.34
N VAL A 4 -15.74 -13.37 9.33
CA VAL A 4 -14.79 -12.46 9.98
C VAL A 4 -13.71 -12.05 8.99
N PHE A 5 -13.22 -12.98 8.16
CA PHE A 5 -12.23 -12.70 7.13
C PHE A 5 -12.78 -11.81 6.02
N SER A 6 -14.02 -12.03 5.61
CA SER A 6 -14.74 -11.19 4.66
C SER A 6 -14.86 -9.74 5.17
N ARG A 7 -15.29 -9.56 6.42
CA ARG A 7 -15.36 -8.24 7.07
C ARG A 7 -13.98 -7.58 7.14
N LEU A 8 -12.95 -8.34 7.50
CA LEU A 8 -11.59 -7.84 7.56
C LEU A 8 -11.07 -7.41 6.19
N LEU A 9 -11.28 -8.21 5.15
CA LEU A 9 -10.92 -7.86 3.78
C LEU A 9 -11.57 -6.54 3.34
N ARG A 10 -12.87 -6.36 3.59
CA ARG A 10 -13.57 -5.12 3.27
C ARG A 10 -12.98 -3.92 4.01
N CYS A 11 -12.71 -4.03 5.30
CA CYS A 11 -12.05 -2.96 6.06
C CYS A 11 -10.67 -2.61 5.49
N ILE A 12 -9.91 -3.61 5.02
CA ILE A 12 -8.61 -3.39 4.38
C ILE A 12 -8.78 -2.63 3.06
N LEU A 13 -9.70 -3.06 2.20
CA LEU A 13 -9.98 -2.42 0.91
C LEU A 13 -10.47 -0.98 1.08
N GLU A 14 -11.30 -0.72 2.10
CA GLU A 14 -11.76 0.61 2.48
C GLU A 14 -10.68 1.45 3.17
N ARG A 15 -9.48 0.89 3.38
CA ARG A 15 -8.37 1.53 4.13
C ARG A 15 -8.76 1.95 5.55
N ASN A 16 -9.72 1.26 6.12
CA ASN A 16 -10.25 1.53 7.46
C ASN A 16 -9.40 0.82 8.53
N VAL A 17 -8.28 1.45 8.91
CA VAL A 17 -7.36 0.94 9.94
C VAL A 17 -8.07 0.70 11.26
N LEU A 18 -8.95 1.65 11.68
CA LEU A 18 -9.67 1.52 12.94
C LEU A 18 -10.60 0.30 12.95
N GLY A 19 -11.32 0.08 11.85
CA GLY A 19 -12.18 -1.10 11.69
C GLY A 19 -11.39 -2.40 11.74
N CYS A 20 -10.20 -2.46 11.14
CA CYS A 20 -9.32 -3.63 11.22
C CYS A 20 -8.87 -3.91 12.65
N VAL A 21 -8.46 -2.88 13.41
CA VAL A 21 -8.02 -3.04 14.81
C VAL A 21 -9.18 -3.45 15.72
N GLN A 22 -10.38 -2.90 15.51
CA GLN A 22 -11.58 -3.30 16.26
C GLN A 22 -11.96 -4.77 16.00
N LEU A 23 -11.90 -5.24 14.75
CA LEU A 23 -12.12 -6.65 14.42
C LEU A 23 -11.06 -7.54 15.06
N LEU A 24 -9.80 -7.12 15.08
CA LEU A 24 -8.75 -7.85 15.79
C LEU A 24 -9.05 -7.95 17.30
N GLU A 25 -9.53 -6.86 17.91
CA GLU A 25 -9.97 -6.86 19.31
C GLU A 25 -11.08 -7.88 19.56
N GLU A 26 -12.12 -7.92 18.70
CA GLU A 26 -13.21 -8.92 18.77
C GLU A 26 -12.64 -10.34 18.74
N ILE A 27 -11.67 -10.62 17.87
CA ILE A 27 -11.01 -11.93 17.72
C ILE A 27 -10.26 -12.32 19.01
N VAL A 28 -9.51 -11.38 19.57
CA VAL A 28 -8.76 -11.58 20.83
C VAL A 28 -9.71 -11.81 22.00
N MET A 29 -10.79 -11.03 22.10
CA MET A 29 -11.80 -11.18 23.15
C MET A 29 -12.55 -12.53 23.07
N GLN A 30 -12.69 -13.10 21.87
CA GLN A 30 -13.22 -14.45 21.65
C GLN A 30 -12.24 -15.55 22.04
N GLY A 31 -11.02 -15.20 22.47
CA GLY A 31 -10.00 -16.17 22.91
C GLY A 31 -9.33 -16.91 21.76
N ARG A 32 -9.39 -16.38 20.51
CA ARG A 32 -8.72 -17.02 19.38
C ARG A 32 -7.21 -16.81 19.45
N GLU A 33 -6.48 -17.85 19.09
CA GLU A 33 -5.02 -17.79 19.02
C GLU A 33 -4.59 -17.02 17.77
N LEU A 34 -3.75 -15.97 17.96
CA LEU A 34 -3.38 -15.06 16.88
C LEU A 34 -2.52 -15.72 15.80
N THR A 35 -1.69 -16.71 16.15
CA THR A 35 -0.89 -17.42 15.15
C THR A 35 -1.80 -18.24 14.22
N GLN A 36 -2.83 -18.87 14.79
CA GLN A 36 -3.81 -19.60 14.00
C GLN A 36 -4.63 -18.65 13.13
N PHE A 37 -5.06 -17.51 13.67
CA PHE A 37 -5.77 -16.47 12.92
C PHE A 37 -4.97 -16.00 11.70
N VAL A 38 -3.67 -15.72 11.86
CA VAL A 38 -2.79 -15.29 10.76
C VAL A 38 -2.68 -16.38 9.70
N THR A 39 -2.54 -17.64 10.10
CA THR A 39 -2.49 -18.77 9.18
C THR A 39 -3.81 -18.91 8.40
N ASP A 40 -4.93 -18.89 9.10
CA ASP A 40 -6.26 -19.05 8.50
C ASP A 40 -6.60 -17.90 7.54
N PHE A 41 -6.23 -16.67 7.90
CA PHE A 41 -6.42 -15.52 7.01
C PHE A 41 -5.53 -15.61 5.76
N THR A 42 -4.29 -16.09 5.89
CA THR A 42 -3.42 -16.35 4.73
C THR A 42 -4.03 -17.40 3.80
N TRP A 43 -4.62 -18.47 4.35
CA TRP A 43 -5.35 -19.48 3.58
C TRP A 43 -6.58 -18.90 2.88
N TYR A 44 -7.33 -18.05 3.55
CA TYR A 44 -8.46 -17.35 2.95
C TYR A 44 -8.03 -16.49 1.75
N LEU A 45 -6.98 -15.69 1.89
CA LEU A 45 -6.42 -14.88 0.81
C LEU A 45 -5.93 -15.73 -0.37
N ARG A 46 -5.24 -16.86 -0.08
CA ARG A 46 -4.84 -17.82 -1.11
C ARG A 46 -6.04 -18.36 -1.87
N ASN A 47 -7.11 -18.71 -1.19
CA ASN A 47 -8.31 -19.22 -1.84
C ASN A 47 -8.96 -18.15 -2.73
N LEU A 48 -8.99 -16.87 -2.32
CA LEU A 48 -9.42 -15.76 -3.18
C LEU A 48 -8.56 -15.66 -4.45
N MET A 49 -7.24 -15.75 -4.30
CA MET A 49 -6.31 -15.72 -5.43
C MET A 49 -6.57 -16.86 -6.41
N LEU A 50 -6.78 -18.08 -5.91
CA LEU A 50 -7.07 -19.24 -6.76
C LEU A 50 -8.39 -19.07 -7.51
N VAL A 51 -9.41 -18.53 -6.86
CA VAL A 51 -10.72 -18.25 -7.47
C VAL A 51 -10.61 -17.24 -8.62
N GLN A 52 -9.72 -16.26 -8.50
CA GLN A 52 -9.45 -15.31 -9.60
C GLN A 52 -8.63 -15.94 -10.75
N ALA A 53 -7.75 -16.88 -10.41
CA ALA A 53 -6.83 -17.47 -11.38
C ALA A 53 -7.47 -18.61 -12.22
N SER A 54 -8.57 -19.22 -11.76
CA SER A 54 -9.15 -20.40 -12.42
C SER A 54 -10.66 -20.51 -12.20
N ASP A 55 -11.37 -20.88 -13.26
CA ASP A 55 -12.83 -21.07 -13.24
C ASP A 55 -13.27 -22.42 -12.65
N ASN A 56 -12.41 -23.45 -12.70
CA ASN A 56 -12.72 -24.83 -12.27
C ASN A 56 -11.99 -25.20 -10.97
N LEU A 57 -12.51 -24.74 -9.85
CA LEU A 57 -11.88 -24.90 -8.54
C LEU A 57 -12.59 -25.88 -7.61
N GLU A 58 -13.67 -26.48 -8.06
CA GLU A 58 -14.49 -27.42 -7.26
C GLU A 58 -13.66 -28.61 -6.75
N ASP A 59 -12.65 -29.03 -7.54
CA ASP A 59 -11.76 -30.15 -7.18
C ASP A 59 -10.52 -29.71 -6.34
N VAL A 60 -10.24 -28.41 -6.26
CA VAL A 60 -9.00 -27.88 -5.62
C VAL A 60 -9.27 -27.26 -4.25
N ILE A 61 -10.47 -26.74 -4.05
CA ILE A 61 -10.89 -26.11 -2.81
C ILE A 61 -11.96 -26.98 -2.14
N ASP A 62 -11.58 -27.63 -1.04
CA ASP A 62 -12.49 -28.42 -0.21
C ASP A 62 -13.38 -27.47 0.62
N MET A 63 -14.41 -26.91 -0.03
CA MET A 63 -15.39 -26.00 0.56
C MET A 63 -16.81 -26.36 0.13
N SER A 64 -17.79 -25.99 0.97
CA SER A 64 -19.20 -26.11 0.60
C SER A 64 -19.53 -25.15 -0.56
N THR A 65 -20.52 -25.53 -1.37
CA THR A 65 -20.96 -24.78 -2.57
C THR A 65 -21.35 -23.33 -2.22
N ASP A 66 -21.94 -23.11 -1.04
CA ASP A 66 -22.36 -21.77 -0.61
C ASP A 66 -21.15 -20.89 -0.20
N ASN A 67 -20.16 -21.48 0.43
CA ASN A 67 -18.91 -20.78 0.76
C ASN A 67 -18.12 -20.44 -0.51
N LEU A 68 -18.13 -21.33 -1.51
CA LEU A 68 -17.47 -21.08 -2.80
C LEU A 68 -18.14 -19.92 -3.56
N LYS A 69 -19.48 -19.81 -3.54
CA LYS A 69 -20.19 -18.69 -4.15
C LYS A 69 -19.80 -17.35 -3.49
N ARG A 70 -19.81 -17.30 -2.14
CA ARG A 70 -19.38 -16.13 -1.39
C ARG A 70 -17.93 -15.75 -1.72
N LEU A 71 -17.05 -16.74 -1.76
CA LEU A 71 -15.64 -16.51 -2.09
C LEU A 71 -15.47 -15.95 -3.51
N LYS A 72 -16.28 -16.42 -4.48
CA LYS A 72 -16.29 -15.88 -5.85
C LYS A 72 -16.74 -14.41 -5.88
N GLU A 73 -17.77 -14.06 -5.12
CA GLU A 73 -18.22 -12.68 -4.99
C GLU A 73 -17.15 -11.79 -4.33
N GLU A 74 -16.51 -12.28 -3.29
CA GLU A 74 -15.46 -11.55 -2.57
C GLU A 74 -14.17 -11.40 -3.40
N ALA A 75 -13.86 -12.40 -4.23
CA ALA A 75 -12.72 -12.35 -5.13
C ALA A 75 -12.83 -11.20 -6.17
N THR A 76 -14.02 -10.71 -6.47
CA THR A 76 -14.20 -9.57 -7.38
C THR A 76 -13.93 -8.21 -6.72
N LEU A 77 -13.80 -8.15 -5.40
CA LEU A 77 -13.62 -6.91 -4.65
C LEU A 77 -12.17 -6.39 -4.64
N ALA A 78 -11.21 -7.26 -4.90
CA ALA A 78 -9.78 -6.92 -4.83
C ALA A 78 -9.08 -7.39 -6.10
N ASP A 79 -8.08 -6.65 -6.56
CA ASP A 79 -7.24 -7.05 -7.67
C ASP A 79 -6.27 -8.16 -7.28
N MET A 80 -5.91 -9.02 -8.25
CA MET A 80 -4.96 -10.12 -8.06
C MET A 80 -3.66 -9.65 -7.39
N GLU A 81 -3.13 -8.52 -7.82
CA GLU A 81 -1.88 -7.98 -7.28
C GLU A 81 -2.00 -7.53 -5.82
N GLN A 82 -3.14 -6.95 -5.45
CA GLN A 82 -3.43 -6.59 -4.07
C GLN A 82 -3.48 -7.86 -3.20
N ILE A 83 -4.16 -8.91 -3.68
CA ILE A 83 -4.24 -10.18 -2.96
C ILE A 83 -2.86 -10.81 -2.79
N VAL A 84 -2.04 -10.85 -3.84
CA VAL A 84 -0.66 -11.37 -3.79
C VAL A 84 0.18 -10.58 -2.77
N ARG A 85 0.06 -9.26 -2.75
CA ARG A 85 0.71 -8.39 -1.77
C ARG A 85 0.26 -8.74 -0.35
N TYR A 86 -1.03 -8.93 -0.11
CA TYR A 86 -1.57 -9.29 1.20
C TYR A 86 -1.05 -10.65 1.67
N ILE A 87 -1.02 -11.63 0.78
CA ILE A 87 -0.46 -12.97 1.05
C ILE A 87 1.01 -12.85 1.47
N ARG A 88 1.82 -12.04 0.78
CA ARG A 88 3.22 -11.86 1.11
C ARG A 88 3.41 -11.28 2.52
N ILE A 89 2.72 -10.18 2.84
CA ILE A 89 2.80 -9.54 4.16
C ILE A 89 2.42 -10.54 5.27
N PHE A 90 1.33 -11.29 5.08
CA PHE A 90 0.87 -12.26 6.07
C PHE A 90 1.73 -13.53 6.13
N SER A 91 2.35 -13.93 5.03
CA SER A 91 3.32 -15.03 5.01
C SER A 91 4.59 -14.68 5.80
N GLU A 92 5.12 -13.46 5.65
CA GLU A 92 6.22 -12.95 6.47
C GLU A 92 5.83 -12.90 7.95
N LEU A 93 4.63 -12.40 8.24
CA LEU A 93 4.08 -12.37 9.59
C LEU A 93 3.98 -13.76 10.20
N THR A 94 3.56 -14.78 9.43
CA THR A 94 3.46 -16.17 9.89
C THR A 94 4.81 -16.71 10.39
N GLY A 95 5.90 -16.31 9.74
CA GLY A 95 7.26 -16.66 10.18
C GLY A 95 7.66 -15.95 11.48
N GLN A 96 7.30 -14.70 11.63
CA GLN A 96 7.69 -13.84 12.76
C GLN A 96 6.86 -14.08 14.02
N ILE A 97 5.53 -14.26 13.87
CA ILE A 97 4.58 -14.30 14.99
C ILE A 97 4.81 -15.50 15.91
N ARG A 98 5.35 -16.59 15.39
CA ARG A 98 5.60 -17.83 16.15
C ARG A 98 6.53 -17.60 17.33
N TYR A 99 7.53 -16.73 17.17
CA TYR A 99 8.57 -16.44 18.16
C TYR A 99 8.40 -15.10 18.85
N ALA A 100 7.36 -14.34 18.51
CA ALA A 100 7.16 -13.01 19.03
C ALA A 100 6.59 -13.02 20.45
N ALA A 101 7.15 -12.17 21.32
CA ALA A 101 6.61 -11.93 22.65
C ALA A 101 5.28 -11.14 22.61
N GLN A 102 5.13 -10.25 21.61
CA GLN A 102 3.95 -9.38 21.45
C GLN A 102 3.27 -9.64 20.10
N LYS A 103 2.62 -10.78 19.99
CA LYS A 103 1.94 -11.23 18.76
C LYS A 103 0.92 -10.23 18.25
N ARG A 104 0.15 -9.60 19.13
CA ARG A 104 -0.89 -8.63 18.80
C ARG A 104 -0.32 -7.44 18.04
N ILE A 105 0.77 -6.84 18.51
CA ILE A 105 1.40 -5.68 17.87
C ILE A 105 1.85 -6.01 16.46
N LEU A 106 2.40 -7.20 16.22
CA LEU A 106 2.81 -7.63 14.89
C LEU A 106 1.62 -7.74 13.93
N VAL A 107 0.49 -8.28 14.40
CA VAL A 107 -0.73 -8.34 13.59
C VAL A 107 -1.27 -6.94 13.29
N GLU A 108 -1.31 -6.06 14.29
CA GLU A 108 -1.74 -4.66 14.10
C GLU A 108 -0.89 -3.94 13.06
N ILE A 109 0.45 -4.08 13.13
CA ILE A 109 1.37 -3.51 12.14
C ILE A 109 1.11 -4.08 10.73
N ALA A 110 0.91 -5.38 10.62
CA ALA A 110 0.59 -6.00 9.33
C ALA A 110 -0.72 -5.46 8.74
N LEU A 111 -1.78 -5.36 9.55
CA LEU A 111 -3.06 -4.79 9.13
C LEU A 111 -2.93 -3.32 8.69
N ILE A 112 -2.14 -2.52 9.41
CA ILE A 112 -1.85 -1.14 9.01
C ILE A 112 -1.14 -1.09 7.64
N LYS A 113 -0.15 -1.96 7.41
CA LYS A 113 0.54 -2.07 6.12
C LYS A 113 -0.43 -2.45 4.99
N LEU A 114 -1.37 -3.37 5.23
CA LEU A 114 -2.39 -3.71 4.23
C LEU A 114 -3.26 -2.50 3.87
N CYS A 115 -3.69 -1.72 4.86
CA CYS A 115 -4.51 -0.53 4.65
C CYS A 115 -3.73 0.63 4.03
N ARG A 116 -2.40 0.70 4.26
CA ARG A 116 -1.54 1.82 3.85
C ARG A 116 -0.31 1.34 3.09
N PRO A 117 -0.44 1.08 1.77
CA PRO A 117 0.68 0.67 0.93
C PRO A 117 1.85 1.66 0.93
N GLU A 118 1.59 2.93 1.21
CA GLU A 118 2.60 3.96 1.33
C GLU A 118 3.60 3.75 2.47
N MET A 119 3.30 2.89 3.43
CA MET A 119 4.21 2.55 4.53
C MET A 119 5.20 1.43 4.17
N GLU A 120 5.03 0.81 3.02
CA GLU A 120 5.99 -0.16 2.50
C GLU A 120 7.07 0.58 1.71
N THR A 121 8.33 0.25 1.96
CA THR A 121 9.50 0.87 1.31
C THR A 121 10.08 0.01 0.18
N ASN A 122 9.40 -1.08 -0.18
CA ASN A 122 9.83 -1.96 -1.27
C ASN A 122 9.36 -1.46 -2.65
N ASP A 123 10.03 -1.93 -3.71
CA ASP A 123 9.80 -1.50 -5.10
C ASP A 123 8.36 -1.72 -5.57
N GLU A 124 7.67 -2.74 -5.06
CA GLU A 124 6.28 -3.03 -5.41
C GLU A 124 5.28 -2.02 -4.83
N ALA A 125 5.55 -1.49 -3.63
CA ALA A 125 4.75 -0.40 -3.09
C ALA A 125 4.92 0.90 -3.91
N VAL A 126 6.08 1.08 -4.52
CA VAL A 126 6.34 2.20 -5.45
C VAL A 126 5.54 1.99 -6.74
N LEU A 127 5.50 0.78 -7.28
CA LEU A 127 4.71 0.44 -8.47
C LEU A 127 3.21 0.60 -8.24
N ASP A 128 2.70 0.17 -7.09
CA ASP A 128 1.28 0.34 -6.73
C ASP A 128 0.89 1.83 -6.60
N ARG A 129 1.78 2.65 -6.06
CA ARG A 129 1.60 4.11 -6.04
C ARG A 129 1.60 4.72 -7.44
N LEU A 130 2.49 4.27 -8.30
CA LEU A 130 2.57 4.72 -9.70
C LEU A 130 1.27 4.43 -10.43
N ARG A 131 0.73 3.23 -10.33
CA ARG A 131 -0.57 2.86 -10.90
C ARG A 131 -1.72 3.70 -10.37
N GLN A 132 -1.77 3.94 -9.05
CA GLN A 132 -2.81 4.81 -8.49
C GLN A 132 -2.73 6.25 -9.00
N VAL A 133 -1.53 6.75 -9.30
CA VAL A 133 -1.34 8.06 -9.90
C VAL A 133 -1.75 8.04 -11.37
N GLU A 134 -1.40 6.99 -12.11
CA GLU A 134 -1.81 6.79 -13.51
C GLU A 134 -3.33 6.70 -13.63
N GLU A 135 -3.99 5.89 -12.80
CA GLU A 135 -5.45 5.77 -12.77
C GLU A 135 -6.14 7.10 -12.45
N LYS A 136 -5.59 7.88 -11.50
CA LYS A 136 -6.09 9.23 -11.20
C LYS A 136 -5.90 10.20 -12.36
N LEU A 137 -4.84 10.07 -13.13
CA LEU A 137 -4.57 10.89 -14.31
C LEU A 137 -5.49 10.49 -15.47
N GLU A 138 -5.70 9.20 -15.71
CA GLU A 138 -6.61 8.68 -16.73
C GLU A 138 -8.07 9.01 -16.43
N ASN A 139 -8.48 8.92 -15.15
CA ASN A 139 -9.83 9.30 -14.70
C ASN A 139 -10.05 10.82 -14.61
N GLY A 140 -9.10 11.63 -15.08
CA GLY A 140 -9.29 13.05 -15.30
C GLY A 140 -9.59 13.83 -14.03
N VAL A 141 -8.77 13.70 -12.98
CA VAL A 141 -8.78 14.66 -11.89
C VAL A 141 -8.22 16.00 -12.41
N VAL A 142 -9.07 16.75 -13.08
CA VAL A 142 -8.83 18.15 -13.34
C VAL A 142 -8.74 18.81 -11.97
N TYR A 143 -7.57 19.25 -11.57
CA TYR A 143 -7.44 20.22 -10.49
C TYR A 143 -8.28 21.43 -10.90
N ALA A 144 -9.49 21.51 -10.38
CA ALA A 144 -10.26 22.74 -10.41
C ALA A 144 -9.45 23.75 -9.59
N ALA A 145 -8.72 24.59 -10.29
CA ALA A 145 -8.20 25.81 -9.71
C ALA A 145 -9.41 26.56 -9.13
N SER A 146 -9.41 26.81 -7.84
CA SER A 146 -10.41 27.62 -7.16
C SER A 146 -10.61 28.92 -7.91
N PRO A 147 -11.86 29.32 -8.23
CA PRO A 147 -12.11 30.62 -8.80
C PRO A 147 -12.07 31.66 -7.67
N GLY A 148 -10.94 32.34 -7.54
CA GLY A 148 -10.87 33.62 -6.85
C GLY A 148 -11.32 34.71 -7.82
N GLU A 149 -12.43 35.33 -7.45
CA GLU A 149 -13.03 36.58 -7.85
C GLU A 149 -12.37 37.47 -8.93
N GLY A 150 -13.19 37.76 -9.94
CA GLY A 150 -13.51 39.12 -10.43
C GLY A 150 -12.56 39.82 -11.40
N VAL A 151 -13.11 40.14 -12.49
CA VAL A 151 -13.20 41.35 -13.32
C VAL A 151 -12.71 41.22 -14.76
N ASN A 152 -13.71 41.41 -15.62
CA ASN A 152 -13.82 42.00 -16.96
C ASN A 152 -12.63 42.21 -17.91
N ALA A 153 -12.95 41.79 -19.14
CA ALA A 153 -12.80 42.51 -20.42
C ALA A 153 -11.51 42.36 -21.26
N ALA A 154 -11.77 41.73 -22.41
CA ALA A 154 -11.31 42.11 -23.75
C ALA A 154 -9.79 42.22 -24.02
N GLY A 155 -9.35 41.43 -25.00
CA GLY A 155 -8.28 41.89 -25.91
C GLY A 155 -7.14 40.91 -26.13
N ALA A 156 -7.17 40.30 -27.33
CA ALA A 156 -6.06 39.97 -28.20
C ALA A 156 -4.69 39.49 -27.66
N ALA A 157 -4.37 38.28 -28.09
CA ALA A 157 -3.07 37.82 -28.58
C ALA A 157 -1.78 38.39 -27.96
N SER A 158 -1.05 37.54 -27.21
CA SER A 158 0.42 37.57 -27.33
C SER A 158 1.01 36.30 -26.66
N VAL A 159 1.82 35.60 -27.42
CA VAL A 159 2.71 34.52 -26.96
C VAL A 159 3.68 35.11 -25.94
N GLY A 160 3.53 34.73 -24.67
CA GLY A 160 4.35 35.22 -23.56
C GLY A 160 4.85 34.05 -22.71
N ASN A 161 6.10 33.76 -22.91
CA ASN A 161 7.09 33.06 -22.08
C ASN A 161 6.66 32.92 -20.60
N LYS A 162 6.37 31.68 -20.15
CA LYS A 162 6.15 31.38 -18.73
C LYS A 162 7.48 31.57 -18.00
N PRO A 163 7.53 32.33 -16.92
CA PRO A 163 8.74 32.41 -16.12
C PRO A 163 9.01 31.05 -15.46
N LYS A 164 10.24 30.59 -15.66
CA LYS A 164 10.82 29.42 -14.99
C LYS A 164 10.74 29.62 -13.47
N PRO A 165 10.27 28.68 -12.68
CA PRO A 165 10.27 28.83 -11.24
C PRO A 165 11.71 29.06 -10.75
N GLU A 166 11.94 30.18 -10.08
CA GLU A 166 13.24 30.48 -9.48
C GLU A 166 13.49 29.49 -8.33
N LEU A 167 14.53 28.69 -8.50
CA LEU A 167 15.09 27.86 -7.43
C LEU A 167 15.55 28.76 -6.27
N PRO A 168 15.33 28.38 -5.00
CA PRO A 168 15.75 29.18 -3.88
C PRO A 168 17.25 29.44 -3.90
N LYS A 169 17.64 30.71 -3.94
CA LYS A 169 19.02 31.21 -3.94
C LYS A 169 19.63 31.15 -2.54
N ALA A 170 19.81 29.99 -1.98
CA ALA A 170 20.69 29.85 -0.82
C ALA A 170 21.24 28.44 -0.77
N ILE A 171 22.34 28.22 -1.45
CA ILE A 171 23.24 27.13 -1.06
C ILE A 171 23.92 27.62 0.23
N PRO A 172 23.73 26.96 1.36
CA PRO A 172 24.45 27.33 2.60
C PRO A 172 25.95 27.38 2.33
N GLU A 173 26.65 28.35 2.91
CA GLU A 173 28.09 28.54 2.70
C GLU A 173 28.89 27.27 3.00
N ASP A 174 28.41 26.46 3.95
CA ASP A 174 28.98 25.17 4.30
C ASP A 174 28.99 24.17 3.12
N VAL A 175 27.92 24.16 2.30
CA VAL A 175 27.83 23.29 1.13
C VAL A 175 28.81 23.73 0.03
N LYS A 176 29.01 25.02 -0.16
CA LYS A 176 30.03 25.55 -1.06
C LYS A 176 31.43 25.14 -0.62
N ALA A 177 31.71 25.27 0.66
CA ALA A 177 33.02 24.86 1.22
C ALA A 177 33.28 23.35 1.07
N ILE A 178 32.25 22.53 1.16
CA ILE A 178 32.37 21.07 0.92
C ILE A 178 32.64 20.78 -0.56
N VAL A 179 31.90 21.41 -1.48
CA VAL A 179 32.09 21.21 -2.92
C VAL A 179 33.47 21.65 -3.37
N GLU A 180 33.99 22.77 -2.87
CA GLU A 180 35.34 23.24 -3.18
C GLU A 180 36.44 22.32 -2.65
N ARG A 181 36.23 21.66 -1.48
CA ARG A 181 37.16 20.72 -0.91
C ARG A 181 37.04 19.28 -1.43
N TRP A 182 35.98 18.99 -2.20
CA TRP A 182 35.69 17.65 -2.69
C TRP A 182 36.84 17.00 -3.45
N PRO A 183 37.53 17.70 -4.38
CA PRO A 183 38.67 17.10 -5.10
C PRO A 183 39.83 16.71 -4.21
N SER A 184 40.09 17.46 -3.12
CA SER A 184 41.17 17.14 -2.18
C SER A 184 40.79 15.97 -1.25
N ILE A 185 39.52 15.80 -0.93
CA ILE A 185 39.00 14.69 -0.12
C ILE A 185 39.10 13.39 -0.91
N VAL A 186 38.68 13.41 -2.17
CA VAL A 186 38.74 12.23 -3.06
C VAL A 186 40.19 11.86 -3.39
N GLY A 187 41.06 12.86 -3.64
CA GLY A 187 42.48 12.60 -3.90
C GLY A 187 43.25 12.04 -2.70
N SER A 188 42.80 12.27 -1.46
CA SER A 188 43.40 11.67 -0.27
C SER A 188 42.91 10.25 0.05
N ALA A 189 41.80 9.82 -0.58
CA ALA A 189 41.25 8.47 -0.41
C ALA A 189 41.87 7.40 -1.35
N ASP A 190 42.64 7.83 -2.35
CA ASP A 190 43.27 6.96 -3.38
C ASP A 190 44.68 6.58 -3.02
N ASN A 191 45.02 6.37 -1.74
CA ASN A 191 46.35 5.85 -1.38
C ASN A 191 46.16 4.43 -0.85
N PRO A 192 46.40 3.37 -1.69
CA PRO A 192 46.46 2.00 -1.19
C PRO A 192 47.79 1.80 -0.47
N LEU A 193 47.74 1.21 0.73
CA LEU A 193 48.83 0.63 1.47
C LEU A 193 49.41 -0.55 0.71
#